data_87b311cb8227ccf52a1b86c9116248c5
#
_entry.id   87b311cb8227ccf52a1b86c9116248c5
#
_cell.length_a   1.000
_cell.length_b   1.000
_cell.length_c   1.000
_cell.angle_alpha   90.00
_cell.angle_beta   90.00
_cell.angle_gamma   90.00
#
_symmetry.space_group_name_H-M   'P 1'
#
loop_
_entity.id
_entity.type
_entity.pdbx_description
1 polymer ?
#
loop_
_entity_poly.entity_id
_entity_poly.type
_entity_poly.pdbx_seq_one_letter_code
_entity_poly.pdbx_strand_id
1 'polypeptide(L)'
;GQAEYKTSGIQCLANAVKENMGIRWLPGLSEKLFFAKSEDVKDADFFVDCIEKIESVFTSMPTLQKIEKKIESILRDLNSPNGNEFERGHKGLGELLGFISENPNSTGAPDPYWIINENNLVVSEDKIYEEKDQVKKVPISDVSEAGRHKAWIIEHEKRITKDVNVYTILITNSDGIDEDARIYADDIYYVNRKEYVDWAIKALTVVRSVWSTFS
;
A
#
# COMPACT_ATOMS: atom_id res chain seq x y z
N GLY A 1 31.45 -2.02 -6.44
CA GLY A 1 31.07 -1.80 -5.07
C GLY A 1 29.64 -1.33 -4.91
N GLN A 2 29.40 -0.35 -4.02
CA GLN A 2 28.03 0.13 -3.69
C GLN A 2 27.19 0.62 -4.89
N ALA A 3 27.81 1.23 -5.90
CA ALA A 3 27.10 1.72 -7.09
C ALA A 3 26.52 0.59 -7.97
N GLU A 4 27.21 -0.55 -8.05
CA GLU A 4 26.75 -1.71 -8.84
C GLU A 4 25.54 -2.40 -8.17
N TYR A 5 25.50 -2.47 -6.84
CA TYR A 5 24.37 -3.02 -6.11
C TYR A 5 23.11 -2.13 -6.21
N LYS A 6 23.27 -0.79 -6.18
CA LYS A 6 22.17 0.16 -6.41
C LYS A 6 21.53 -0.04 -7.79
N THR A 7 22.34 -0.15 -8.83
CA THR A 7 21.87 -0.38 -10.20
C THR A 7 21.16 -1.73 -10.34
N SER A 8 21.65 -2.77 -9.68
CA SER A 8 21.07 -4.12 -9.70
C SER A 8 19.72 -4.17 -8.97
N GLY A 9 19.60 -3.50 -7.82
CA GLY A 9 18.35 -3.40 -7.07
C GLY A 9 17.24 -2.67 -7.84
N ILE A 10 17.58 -1.54 -8.47
CA ILE A 10 16.67 -0.78 -9.34
C ILE A 10 16.19 -1.64 -10.51
N GLN A 11 17.10 -2.38 -11.14
CA GLN A 11 16.78 -3.24 -12.28
C GLN A 11 15.87 -4.40 -11.87
N CYS A 12 16.10 -5.01 -10.70
CA CYS A 12 15.21 -6.07 -10.16
C CYS A 12 13.80 -5.54 -9.87
N LEU A 13 13.70 -4.36 -9.25
CA LEU A 13 12.41 -3.71 -8.97
C LEU A 13 11.68 -3.36 -10.28
N ALA A 14 12.38 -2.78 -11.25
CA ALA A 14 11.82 -2.45 -12.56
C ALA A 14 11.35 -3.69 -13.33
N ASN A 15 12.09 -4.80 -13.25
CA ASN A 15 11.71 -6.05 -13.88
C ASN A 15 10.52 -6.71 -13.19
N ALA A 16 10.48 -6.73 -11.86
CA ALA A 16 9.34 -7.26 -11.09
C ALA A 16 8.05 -6.50 -11.39
N VAL A 17 8.14 -5.20 -11.54
CA VAL A 17 7.04 -4.33 -11.96
C VAL A 17 6.60 -4.65 -13.39
N LYS A 18 7.54 -4.80 -14.32
CA LYS A 18 7.26 -5.10 -15.73
C LYS A 18 6.57 -6.46 -15.92
N GLU A 19 6.93 -7.45 -15.11
CA GLU A 19 6.32 -8.78 -15.10
C GLU A 19 4.93 -8.79 -14.47
N ASN A 20 4.63 -7.84 -13.58
CA ASN A 20 3.35 -7.73 -12.87
C ASN A 20 2.40 -6.66 -13.45
N MET A 21 2.46 -6.36 -14.74
CA MET A 21 1.61 -5.37 -15.43
C MET A 21 0.08 -5.62 -15.35
N GLY A 22 -0.36 -6.65 -14.61
CA GLY A 22 -1.77 -6.90 -14.32
C GLY A 22 -2.37 -6.09 -13.17
N ILE A 23 -1.58 -5.27 -12.47
CA ILE A 23 -2.07 -4.43 -11.38
C ILE A 23 -2.66 -3.15 -11.96
N ARG A 24 -3.92 -3.23 -12.40
CA ARG A 24 -4.65 -2.10 -13.00
C ARG A 24 -5.38 -1.19 -12.00
N TRP A 25 -5.28 -1.48 -10.71
CA TRP A 25 -6.10 -0.83 -9.69
C TRP A 25 -5.59 0.56 -9.22
N LEU A 26 -4.40 0.98 -9.68
CA LEU A 26 -3.90 2.35 -9.49
C LEU A 26 -3.47 2.96 -10.84
N PRO A 27 -4.42 3.33 -11.74
CA PRO A 27 -4.10 3.74 -13.10
C PRO A 27 -3.11 4.92 -13.19
N GLY A 28 -3.24 5.93 -12.40
CA GLY A 28 -2.32 7.09 -12.42
C GLY A 28 -0.97 6.82 -11.72
N LEU A 29 -0.96 5.93 -10.74
CA LEU A 29 0.25 5.57 -10.01
C LEU A 29 1.13 4.63 -10.84
N SER A 30 0.52 3.66 -11.55
CA SER A 30 1.25 2.79 -12.46
C SER A 30 1.96 3.58 -13.56
N GLU A 31 1.32 4.55 -14.21
CA GLU A 31 1.95 5.37 -15.25
C GLU A 31 3.10 6.22 -14.71
N LYS A 32 2.98 6.79 -13.52
CA LYS A 32 4.03 7.62 -12.92
C LYS A 32 5.14 6.81 -12.24
N LEU A 33 4.82 5.69 -11.61
CA LEU A 33 5.79 4.86 -10.89
C LEU A 33 6.50 3.84 -11.80
N PHE A 34 5.86 3.43 -12.91
CA PHE A 34 6.30 2.28 -13.70
C PHE A 34 6.71 2.59 -15.14
N PHE A 35 6.44 3.80 -15.64
CA PHE A 35 6.81 4.23 -16.98
C PHE A 35 7.71 5.46 -17.02
N ALA A 36 8.45 5.75 -15.94
CA ALA A 36 9.55 6.69 -16.01
C ALA A 36 10.53 6.22 -17.09
N LYS A 37 10.33 6.72 -18.29
CA LYS A 37 11.37 6.70 -19.30
C LYS A 37 12.55 7.46 -18.72
N SER A 38 13.75 6.98 -18.94
CA SER A 38 15.03 7.39 -18.42
C SER A 38 15.45 8.87 -18.60
N GLU A 39 14.51 9.78 -18.75
CA GLU A 39 14.77 11.21 -19.02
C GLU A 39 14.27 12.16 -17.91
N ASP A 40 13.50 11.70 -16.90
CA ASP A 40 13.06 12.55 -15.79
C ASP A 40 13.87 12.26 -14.52
N VAL A 41 14.75 13.19 -14.19
CA VAL A 41 15.63 13.17 -13.00
C VAL A 41 14.83 13.04 -11.68
N LYS A 42 13.60 13.52 -11.65
CA LYS A 42 12.71 13.44 -10.47
C LYS A 42 12.29 12.01 -10.12
N ASP A 43 12.16 11.13 -11.11
CA ASP A 43 11.79 9.74 -10.87
C ASP A 43 12.98 8.91 -10.35
N ALA A 44 14.20 9.30 -10.70
CA ALA A 44 15.40 8.64 -10.17
C ALA A 44 15.55 8.86 -8.64
N ASP A 45 15.27 10.06 -8.15
CA ASP A 45 15.33 10.38 -6.72
C ASP A 45 14.28 9.57 -5.93
N PHE A 46 13.06 9.41 -6.48
CA PHE A 46 12.02 8.57 -5.88
C PHE A 46 12.47 7.11 -5.68
N PHE A 47 13.07 6.51 -6.70
CA PHE A 47 13.55 5.12 -6.59
C PHE A 47 14.70 4.99 -5.59
N VAL A 48 15.57 5.99 -5.50
CA VAL A 48 16.67 6.01 -4.52
C VAL A 48 16.08 6.02 -3.10
N ASP A 49 15.12 6.89 -2.82
CA ASP A 49 14.46 6.97 -1.51
C ASP A 49 13.76 5.66 -1.13
N CYS A 50 13.06 5.04 -2.08
CA CYS A 50 12.42 3.75 -1.84
C CYS A 50 13.45 2.65 -1.51
N ILE A 51 14.56 2.61 -2.23
CA ILE A 51 15.64 1.64 -1.99
C ILE A 51 16.27 1.86 -0.62
N GLU A 52 16.61 3.09 -0.25
CA GLU A 52 17.19 3.39 1.06
C GLU A 52 16.26 2.97 2.22
N LYS A 53 14.96 3.16 2.07
CA LYS A 53 13.97 2.70 3.05
C LYS A 53 13.91 1.17 3.12
N ILE A 54 13.88 0.47 1.99
CA ILE A 54 13.89 -0.99 1.94
C ILE A 54 15.20 -1.54 2.54
N GLU A 55 16.34 -0.96 2.24
CA GLU A 55 17.63 -1.31 2.83
C GLU A 55 17.62 -1.15 4.36
N SER A 56 17.02 -0.08 4.87
CA SER A 56 16.85 0.14 6.30
C SER A 56 15.97 -0.95 6.94
N VAL A 57 14.88 -1.33 6.29
CA VAL A 57 14.01 -2.42 6.73
C VAL A 57 14.78 -3.73 6.76
N PHE A 58 15.55 -4.06 5.73
CA PHE A 58 16.35 -5.29 5.65
C PHE A 58 17.47 -5.32 6.69
N THR A 59 18.12 -4.18 6.93
CA THR A 59 19.14 -4.05 7.98
C THR A 59 18.55 -4.36 9.37
N SER A 60 17.29 -3.98 9.60
CA SER A 60 16.58 -4.32 10.85
C SER A 60 16.23 -5.80 10.98
N MET A 61 16.19 -6.52 9.86
CA MET A 61 15.87 -7.95 9.75
C MET A 61 17.02 -8.76 9.11
N PRO A 62 18.18 -8.87 9.79
CA PRO A 62 19.41 -9.40 9.18
C PRO A 62 19.43 -10.92 8.97
N THR A 63 18.33 -11.63 9.28
CA THR A 63 18.25 -13.08 9.11
C THR A 63 17.01 -13.49 8.34
N LEU A 64 17.12 -14.53 7.51
CA LEU A 64 16.00 -15.11 6.78
C LEU A 64 14.81 -15.43 7.69
N GLN A 65 15.09 -15.95 8.87
CA GLN A 65 14.04 -16.29 9.85
C GLN A 65 13.23 -15.06 10.30
N LYS A 66 13.86 -13.88 10.43
CA LYS A 66 13.15 -12.67 10.86
C LYS A 66 12.23 -12.15 9.76
N ILE A 67 12.71 -12.10 8.51
CA ILE A 67 11.89 -11.63 7.40
C ILE A 67 10.74 -12.61 7.09
N GLU A 68 10.99 -13.92 7.12
CA GLU A 68 9.94 -14.91 6.93
C GLU A 68 8.85 -14.83 8.01
N LYS A 69 9.23 -14.68 9.27
CA LYS A 69 8.24 -14.45 10.36
C LYS A 69 7.42 -13.17 10.17
N LYS A 70 8.04 -12.09 9.68
CA LYS A 70 7.30 -10.84 9.39
C LYS A 70 6.33 -11.06 8.24
N ILE A 71 6.76 -11.71 7.15
CA ILE A 71 5.91 -12.04 6.00
C ILE A 71 4.75 -12.95 6.41
N GLU A 72 5.01 -14.01 7.16
CA GLU A 72 3.98 -14.93 7.67
C GLU A 72 2.96 -14.20 8.55
N SER A 73 3.43 -13.30 9.43
CA SER A 73 2.55 -12.49 10.25
C SER A 73 1.66 -11.58 9.43
N ILE A 74 2.22 -10.88 8.43
CA ILE A 74 1.45 -10.01 7.52
C ILE A 74 0.39 -10.83 6.77
N LEU A 75 0.77 -11.95 6.16
CA LEU A 75 -0.16 -12.79 5.41
C LEU A 75 -1.27 -13.39 6.29
N ARG A 76 -0.93 -13.81 7.51
CA ARG A 76 -1.93 -14.27 8.47
C ARG A 76 -2.94 -13.17 8.77
N ASP A 77 -2.47 -11.98 9.07
CA ASP A 77 -3.29 -10.85 9.47
C ASP A 77 -4.16 -10.36 8.29
N LEU A 78 -3.63 -10.28 7.06
CA LEU A 78 -4.39 -9.95 5.85
C LEU A 78 -5.47 -11.00 5.50
N ASN A 79 -5.30 -12.24 5.93
CA ASN A 79 -6.28 -13.31 5.74
C ASN A 79 -7.27 -13.44 6.90
N SER A 80 -7.12 -12.67 7.97
CA SER A 80 -8.02 -12.72 9.11
C SER A 80 -9.40 -12.17 8.78
N PRO A 81 -10.50 -12.78 9.25
CA PRO A 81 -11.83 -12.21 9.15
C PRO A 81 -12.06 -11.00 10.07
N ASN A 82 -11.12 -10.71 10.99
CA ASN A 82 -11.17 -9.59 11.91
C ASN A 82 -10.58 -8.33 11.27
N GLY A 83 -11.35 -7.23 11.22
CA GLY A 83 -10.94 -5.95 10.62
C GLY A 83 -9.64 -5.40 11.22
N ASN A 84 -9.54 -5.35 12.56
CA ASN A 84 -8.34 -4.82 13.23
C ASN A 84 -7.07 -5.65 12.92
N GLU A 85 -7.22 -6.96 12.70
CA GLU A 85 -6.11 -7.80 12.27
C GLU A 85 -5.73 -7.52 10.83
N PHE A 86 -6.72 -7.35 9.96
CA PHE A 86 -6.50 -6.98 8.56
C PHE A 86 -5.76 -5.64 8.46
N GLU A 87 -6.20 -4.60 9.15
CA GLU A 87 -5.53 -3.28 9.23
C GLU A 87 -4.09 -3.41 9.72
N ARG A 88 -3.84 -4.24 10.75
CA ARG A 88 -2.47 -4.51 11.23
C ARG A 88 -1.61 -5.17 10.15
N GLY A 89 -2.16 -6.12 9.40
CA GLY A 89 -1.51 -6.75 8.25
C GLY A 89 -1.23 -5.75 7.13
N HIS A 90 -2.21 -4.90 6.83
CA HIS A 90 -2.12 -3.84 5.84
C HIS A 90 -1.02 -2.82 6.20
N LYS A 91 -1.01 -2.34 7.45
CA LYS A 91 0.08 -1.49 7.96
C LYS A 91 1.44 -2.18 7.84
N GLY A 92 1.54 -3.43 8.29
CA GLY A 92 2.78 -4.22 8.23
C GLY A 92 3.31 -4.44 6.82
N LEU A 93 2.41 -4.57 5.83
CA LEU A 93 2.76 -4.66 4.42
C LEU A 93 3.42 -3.36 3.94
N GLY A 94 2.82 -2.20 4.23
CA GLY A 94 3.39 -0.90 3.87
C GLY A 94 4.79 -0.70 4.46
N GLU A 95 4.98 -1.04 5.75
CA GLU A 95 6.29 -0.99 6.41
C GLU A 95 7.33 -1.86 5.68
N LEU A 96 6.95 -3.10 5.32
CA LEU A 96 7.88 -4.04 4.66
C LEU A 96 8.20 -3.65 3.22
N LEU A 97 7.30 -2.91 2.56
CA LEU A 97 7.53 -2.31 1.24
C LEU A 97 8.39 -1.02 1.31
N GLY A 98 8.82 -0.61 2.51
CA GLY A 98 9.64 0.58 2.72
C GLY A 98 8.86 1.89 2.79
N PHE A 99 7.53 1.84 2.89
CA PHE A 99 6.71 3.04 3.08
C PHE A 99 6.63 3.43 4.56
N ILE A 100 6.43 4.71 4.84
CA ILE A 100 5.99 5.12 6.16
C ILE A 100 4.52 4.73 6.28
N SER A 101 4.24 3.73 7.09
CA SER A 101 2.90 3.16 7.25
C SER A 101 2.42 3.34 8.68
N GLU A 102 1.28 4.00 8.86
CA GLU A 102 0.70 4.24 10.16
C GLU A 102 -0.81 3.93 10.16
N ASN A 103 -1.30 3.52 11.31
CA ASN A 103 -2.72 3.28 11.60
C ASN A 103 -3.09 4.05 12.86
N PRO A 104 -3.44 5.36 12.75
CA PRO A 104 -3.73 6.20 13.90
C PRO A 104 -5.07 5.84 14.52
N ASN A 105 -5.09 5.66 15.82
CA ASN A 105 -6.30 5.39 16.58
C ASN A 105 -7.02 6.68 16.96
N SER A 106 -7.48 7.47 15.99
CA SER A 106 -8.23 8.72 16.21
C SER A 106 -9.45 8.79 15.31
N THR A 107 -10.49 9.47 15.77
CA THR A 107 -11.76 9.56 15.04
C THR A 107 -11.56 10.16 13.65
N GLY A 108 -12.01 9.47 12.62
CA GLY A 108 -11.95 9.89 11.23
C GLY A 108 -10.58 9.73 10.56
N ALA A 109 -9.62 9.13 11.26
CA ALA A 109 -8.34 8.77 10.68
C ALA A 109 -8.48 7.61 9.68
N PRO A 110 -7.59 7.49 8.68
CA PRO A 110 -7.57 6.35 7.76
C PRO A 110 -7.05 5.07 8.43
N ASP A 111 -7.43 3.92 7.88
CA ASP A 111 -7.14 2.55 8.33
C ASP A 111 -6.36 1.71 7.31
N PRO A 112 -5.08 1.70 7.23
CA PRO A 112 -4.05 2.67 7.58
C PRO A 112 -3.80 3.70 6.47
N TYR A 113 -2.70 4.45 6.56
CA TYR A 113 -2.18 5.23 5.43
C TYR A 113 -0.70 4.92 5.17
N TRP A 114 -0.26 5.14 3.91
CA TRP A 114 1.11 4.95 3.46
C TRP A 114 1.65 6.21 2.83
N ILE A 115 2.70 6.81 3.41
CA ILE A 115 3.45 7.84 2.73
C ILE A 115 4.50 7.16 1.85
N ILE A 116 4.28 7.23 0.54
CA ILE A 116 5.19 6.66 -0.46
C ILE A 116 6.39 7.58 -0.61
N ASN A 117 6.13 8.89 -0.78
CA ASN A 117 7.11 9.97 -0.77
C ASN A 117 6.41 11.28 -0.37
N GLU A 118 7.12 12.42 -0.43
CA GLU A 118 6.59 13.74 -0.07
C GLU A 118 5.39 14.19 -0.94
N ASN A 119 5.27 13.64 -2.17
CA ASN A 119 4.28 14.03 -3.17
C ASN A 119 3.18 12.99 -3.39
N ASN A 120 3.30 11.79 -2.84
CA ASN A 120 2.35 10.70 -3.07
C ASN A 120 2.07 9.93 -1.80
N LEU A 121 0.79 9.74 -1.51
CA LEU A 121 0.29 9.12 -0.30
C LEU A 121 -0.96 8.30 -0.63
N VAL A 122 -1.09 7.16 0.01
CA VAL A 122 -2.30 6.32 -0.01
C VAL A 122 -2.95 6.40 1.36
N VAL A 123 -4.25 6.67 1.39
CA VAL A 123 -5.10 6.50 2.58
C VAL A 123 -6.06 5.36 2.33
N SER A 124 -6.30 4.53 3.33
CA SER A 124 -7.22 3.40 3.21
C SER A 124 -8.38 3.50 4.17
N GLU A 125 -9.48 2.94 3.76
CA GLU A 125 -10.59 2.51 4.59
C GLU A 125 -10.75 1.00 4.44
N ASP A 126 -10.53 0.26 5.53
CA ASP A 126 -10.54 -1.21 5.51
C ASP A 126 -11.85 -1.75 6.12
N LYS A 127 -12.83 -2.03 5.28
CA LYS A 127 -14.15 -2.56 5.70
C LYS A 127 -14.25 -4.06 5.48
N ILE A 128 -13.82 -4.81 6.48
CA ILE A 128 -13.92 -6.28 6.50
C ILE A 128 -15.15 -6.67 7.32
N TYR A 129 -16.22 -7.01 6.63
CA TYR A 129 -17.49 -7.42 7.26
C TYR A 129 -17.44 -8.89 7.66
N GLU A 130 -17.95 -9.21 8.85
CA GLU A 130 -18.14 -10.59 9.27
C GLU A 130 -19.38 -11.20 8.57
N GLU A 131 -19.37 -12.52 8.35
CA GLU A 131 -20.50 -13.21 7.68
C GLU A 131 -21.85 -12.96 8.36
N LYS A 132 -21.85 -12.78 9.68
CA LYS A 132 -23.08 -12.45 10.45
C LYS A 132 -23.70 -11.09 10.09
N ASP A 133 -22.89 -10.15 9.57
CA ASP A 133 -23.34 -8.79 9.26
C ASP A 133 -24.16 -8.73 7.96
N GLN A 134 -24.08 -9.79 7.12
CA GLN A 134 -24.80 -9.93 5.84
C GLN A 134 -24.66 -8.72 4.90
N VAL A 135 -23.55 -7.97 4.99
CA VAL A 135 -23.29 -6.79 4.16
C VAL A 135 -22.85 -7.27 2.78
N LYS A 136 -23.75 -7.18 1.80
CA LYS A 136 -23.44 -7.54 0.41
C LYS A 136 -22.78 -6.41 -0.37
N LYS A 137 -23.08 -5.17 -0.02
CA LYS A 137 -22.55 -3.97 -0.66
C LYS A 137 -22.16 -2.96 0.40
N VAL A 138 -21.09 -2.21 0.15
CA VAL A 138 -20.61 -1.17 1.06
C VAL A 138 -21.66 -0.06 1.17
N PRO A 139 -22.15 0.28 2.38
CA PRO A 139 -23.17 1.29 2.57
C PRO A 139 -22.60 2.71 2.43
N ILE A 140 -23.48 3.70 2.28
CA ILE A 140 -23.14 5.14 2.16
C ILE A 140 -22.26 5.62 3.31
N SER A 141 -22.49 5.16 4.54
CA SER A 141 -21.73 5.55 5.73
C SER A 141 -20.23 5.30 5.54
N ASP A 142 -19.89 4.10 5.08
CA ASP A 142 -18.52 3.62 4.99
C ASP A 142 -17.79 4.23 3.77
N VAL A 143 -18.51 4.40 2.64
CA VAL A 143 -17.99 5.15 1.49
C VAL A 143 -17.72 6.61 1.85
N SER A 144 -18.63 7.25 2.60
CA SER A 144 -18.46 8.64 3.05
C SER A 144 -17.34 8.77 4.08
N GLU A 145 -17.07 7.75 4.88
CA GLU A 145 -15.93 7.70 5.80
C GLU A 145 -14.62 7.70 5.02
N ALA A 146 -14.47 6.80 4.06
CA ALA A 146 -13.32 6.77 3.16
C ALA A 146 -13.07 8.13 2.46
N GLY A 147 -14.13 8.77 1.99
CA GLY A 147 -14.04 10.08 1.33
C GLY A 147 -13.49 11.21 2.20
N ARG A 148 -13.59 11.09 3.54
CA ARG A 148 -13.08 12.11 4.48
C ARG A 148 -11.60 11.96 4.80
N HIS A 149 -11.00 10.80 4.55
CA HIS A 149 -9.60 10.53 4.90
C HIS A 149 -8.61 11.46 4.21
N LYS A 150 -8.89 11.87 2.97
CA LYS A 150 -8.07 12.85 2.25
C LYS A 150 -7.98 14.18 2.99
N ALA A 151 -9.10 14.70 3.49
CA ALA A 151 -9.10 15.94 4.24
C ALA A 151 -8.40 15.78 5.60
N TRP A 152 -8.65 14.67 6.28
CA TRP A 152 -8.03 14.36 7.55
C TRP A 152 -6.50 14.32 7.44
N ILE A 153 -5.96 13.58 6.46
CA ILE A 153 -4.52 13.41 6.33
C ILE A 153 -3.79 14.72 5.97
N ILE A 154 -4.39 15.54 5.11
CA ILE A 154 -3.83 16.86 4.75
C ILE A 154 -3.73 17.79 5.97
N GLU A 155 -4.67 17.68 6.91
CA GLU A 155 -4.69 18.51 8.11
C GLU A 155 -3.71 18.01 9.19
N HIS A 156 -3.56 16.68 9.33
CA HIS A 156 -2.86 16.08 10.48
C HIS A 156 -1.44 15.62 10.17
N GLU A 157 -1.12 15.27 8.91
CA GLU A 157 0.19 14.76 8.55
C GLU A 157 1.14 15.89 8.14
N LYS A 158 2.21 16.07 8.92
CA LYS A 158 3.16 17.16 8.72
C LYS A 158 4.34 16.82 7.80
N ARG A 159 4.49 15.54 7.47
CA ARG A 159 5.60 15.03 6.63
C ARG A 159 5.32 15.15 5.12
N ILE A 160 4.11 15.58 4.73
CA ILE A 160 3.69 15.74 3.35
C ILE A 160 3.63 17.21 2.94
N THR A 161 3.74 17.47 1.64
CA THR A 161 3.55 18.82 1.09
C THR A 161 2.05 19.13 0.94
N LYS A 162 1.70 20.41 0.77
CA LYS A 162 0.30 20.83 0.57
C LYS A 162 -0.26 20.34 -0.77
N ASP A 163 0.60 20.11 -1.76
CA ASP A 163 0.25 19.67 -3.10
C ASP A 163 0.39 18.15 -3.29
N VAL A 164 0.37 17.39 -2.19
CA VAL A 164 0.48 15.93 -2.20
C VAL A 164 -0.69 15.29 -2.96
N ASN A 165 -0.38 14.30 -3.80
CA ASN A 165 -1.38 13.44 -4.40
C ASN A 165 -1.85 12.42 -3.36
N VAL A 166 -3.10 12.51 -2.96
CA VAL A 166 -3.74 11.57 -2.02
C VAL A 166 -4.60 10.60 -2.81
N TYR A 167 -4.30 9.32 -2.74
CA TYR A 167 -5.07 8.24 -3.34
C TYR A 167 -5.87 7.57 -2.23
N THR A 168 -7.20 7.66 -2.31
CA THR A 168 -8.09 7.01 -1.33
C THR A 168 -8.49 5.64 -1.85
N ILE A 169 -8.22 4.60 -1.09
CA ILE A 169 -8.66 3.23 -1.39
C ILE A 169 -9.66 2.74 -0.36
N LEU A 170 -10.65 1.97 -0.80
CA LEU A 170 -11.59 1.27 0.04
C LEU A 170 -11.42 -0.23 -0.19
N ILE A 171 -10.86 -0.93 0.80
CA ILE A 171 -10.65 -2.37 0.73
C ILE A 171 -11.78 -3.08 1.46
N THR A 172 -12.44 -4.01 0.78
CA THR A 172 -13.56 -4.72 1.39
C THR A 172 -13.76 -6.13 0.81
N ASN A 173 -14.41 -6.98 1.59
CA ASN A 173 -14.85 -8.31 1.15
C ASN A 173 -16.31 -8.32 0.64
N SER A 174 -16.97 -7.17 0.52
CA SER A 174 -18.30 -7.07 -0.07
C SER A 174 -18.26 -7.14 -1.60
N ASP A 175 -19.43 -7.38 -2.22
CA ASP A 175 -19.55 -7.57 -3.68
C ASP A 175 -19.56 -6.24 -4.48
N GLY A 176 -19.44 -5.10 -3.82
CA GLY A 176 -19.45 -3.79 -4.47
C GLY A 176 -19.96 -2.67 -3.56
N ILE A 177 -20.24 -1.52 -4.14
CA ILE A 177 -20.77 -0.32 -3.46
C ILE A 177 -22.26 -0.20 -3.75
N ASP A 178 -23.04 0.20 -2.75
CA ASP A 178 -24.47 0.49 -2.91
C ASP A 178 -24.68 1.59 -3.98
N GLU A 179 -25.79 1.49 -4.74
CA GLU A 179 -26.06 2.44 -5.83
C GLU A 179 -26.16 3.88 -5.32
N ASP A 180 -26.80 4.08 -4.17
CA ASP A 180 -26.93 5.39 -3.54
C ASP A 180 -25.60 5.92 -2.98
N ALA A 181 -24.62 5.04 -2.73
CA ALA A 181 -23.29 5.43 -2.26
C ALA A 181 -22.34 5.85 -3.39
N ARG A 182 -22.67 5.56 -4.65
CA ARG A 182 -21.79 5.82 -5.80
C ARG A 182 -21.45 7.30 -5.97
N ILE A 183 -22.35 8.21 -5.65
CA ILE A 183 -22.12 9.65 -5.73
C ILE A 183 -21.05 10.15 -4.76
N TYR A 184 -20.68 9.36 -3.76
CA TYR A 184 -19.64 9.67 -2.78
C TYR A 184 -18.33 8.95 -3.07
N ALA A 185 -18.27 8.15 -4.14
CA ALA A 185 -17.16 7.27 -4.47
C ALA A 185 -16.26 7.80 -5.61
N ASP A 186 -16.52 8.98 -6.17
CA ASP A 186 -15.87 9.50 -7.38
C ASP A 186 -14.33 9.53 -7.28
N ASP A 187 -13.78 9.83 -6.10
CA ASP A 187 -12.33 9.88 -5.84
C ASP A 187 -11.83 8.68 -5.01
N ILE A 188 -12.61 7.58 -4.93
CA ILE A 188 -12.29 6.41 -4.13
C ILE A 188 -12.04 5.20 -5.05
N TYR A 189 -10.91 4.55 -4.87
CA TYR A 189 -10.58 3.30 -5.55
C TYR A 189 -11.12 2.12 -4.74
N TYR A 190 -12.15 1.46 -5.26
CA TYR A 190 -12.67 0.23 -4.68
C TYR A 190 -11.73 -0.94 -4.98
N VAL A 191 -11.34 -1.67 -3.94
CA VAL A 191 -10.44 -2.83 -4.04
C VAL A 191 -11.09 -4.03 -3.34
N ASN A 192 -11.28 -5.12 -4.08
CA ASN A 192 -11.74 -6.36 -3.47
C ASN A 192 -10.63 -6.93 -2.59
N ARG A 193 -10.96 -7.33 -1.36
CA ARG A 193 -10.01 -7.89 -0.39
C ARG A 193 -9.20 -9.05 -0.96
N LYS A 194 -9.83 -9.96 -1.69
CA LYS A 194 -9.14 -11.12 -2.25
C LYS A 194 -8.08 -10.69 -3.27
N GLU A 195 -8.43 -9.74 -4.15
CA GLU A 195 -7.48 -9.19 -5.13
C GLU A 195 -6.33 -8.45 -4.44
N TYR A 196 -6.62 -7.72 -3.37
CA TYR A 196 -5.61 -7.07 -2.55
C TYR A 196 -4.65 -8.08 -1.91
N VAL A 197 -5.15 -9.15 -1.31
CA VAL A 197 -4.33 -10.22 -0.71
C VAL A 197 -3.50 -10.94 -1.77
N ASP A 198 -4.07 -11.26 -2.92
CA ASP A 198 -3.36 -11.87 -4.04
C ASP A 198 -2.21 -10.97 -4.55
N TRP A 199 -2.43 -9.66 -4.59
CA TRP A 199 -1.37 -8.69 -4.89
C TRP A 199 -0.32 -8.65 -3.79
N ALA A 200 -0.71 -8.60 -2.52
CA ALA A 200 0.22 -8.57 -1.38
C ALA A 200 1.15 -9.79 -1.37
N ILE A 201 0.64 -10.97 -1.68
CA ILE A 201 1.44 -12.21 -1.82
C ILE A 201 2.52 -12.04 -2.88
N LYS A 202 2.17 -11.47 -4.04
CA LYS A 202 3.14 -11.21 -5.12
C LYS A 202 4.19 -10.19 -4.69
N ALA A 203 3.76 -9.08 -4.07
CA ALA A 203 4.66 -8.05 -3.56
C ALA A 203 5.65 -8.62 -2.52
N LEU A 204 5.16 -9.41 -1.58
CA LEU A 204 5.98 -10.08 -0.57
C LEU A 204 6.94 -11.12 -1.16
N THR A 205 6.56 -11.77 -2.27
CA THR A 205 7.47 -12.66 -3.01
C THR A 205 8.63 -11.88 -3.62
N VAL A 206 8.36 -10.69 -4.16
CA VAL A 206 9.41 -9.78 -4.67
C VAL A 206 10.33 -9.32 -3.53
N VAL A 207 9.75 -8.88 -2.41
CA VAL A 207 10.52 -8.48 -1.21
C VAL A 207 11.46 -9.59 -0.76
N ARG A 208 10.98 -10.84 -0.68
CA ARG A 208 11.77 -12.02 -0.34
C ARG A 208 12.93 -12.24 -1.31
N SER A 209 12.67 -12.11 -2.61
CA SER A 209 13.69 -12.24 -3.66
C SER A 209 14.76 -11.15 -3.54
N VAL A 210 14.36 -9.90 -3.35
CA VAL A 210 15.28 -8.77 -3.18
C VAL A 210 16.12 -8.95 -1.91
N TRP A 211 15.50 -9.35 -0.80
CA TRP A 211 16.21 -9.60 0.45
C TRP A 211 17.30 -10.70 0.28
N SER A 212 16.99 -11.77 -0.43
CA SER A 212 17.94 -12.86 -0.67
C SER A 212 19.16 -12.46 -1.51
N THR A 213 19.07 -11.37 -2.26
CA THR A 213 20.18 -10.80 -3.04
C THR A 213 20.93 -9.72 -2.28
N PHE A 214 20.33 -9.16 -1.24
CA PHE A 214 20.92 -8.13 -0.38
C PHE A 214 21.81 -8.73 0.72
N SER A 215 21.47 -9.91 1.22
CA SER A 215 22.18 -10.64 2.27
C SER A 215 23.30 -11.52 1.70
#